data_6729cdb6a77e1c03c495882d1e5949f2
#
_entry.id   6729cdb6a77e1c03c495882d1e5949f2
#
_cell.length_a   1.000
_cell.length_b   1.000
_cell.length_c   1.000
_cell.angle_alpha   90.00
_cell.angle_beta   90.00
_cell.angle_gamma   90.00
#
_symmetry.space_group_name_H-M   'P 1'
#
loop_
_entity.id
_entity.type
_entity.pdbx_description
1 polymer ?
#
loop_
_entity_poly.entity_id
_entity_poly.type
_entity_poly.pdbx_seq_one_letter_code
_entity_poly.pdbx_strand_id
1 'polypeptide(L)'
;MRARDISRRLGVGKESRKALKQILRRLIQEGAIIRIKGGRYKIPQENLKEEVSHLPQPAVRVPLRGKILGKFVRTGKTGVIIPRNKKIPPLSIRRDEVKGIRSGSLVLFEVRRAPKSSGHLSVAVLDVLGKSGNLDAEKKGLFVEYNLPEEFPSEVIKEANEIPSRILPHDLEGRVDLRDNLNVTIDNDRAKDFDDAVCISRTDSGYRLWVSIADVFHYVKIGSAIDNEALQRGTSVYLPESVIPMLPEKLSDWMCSLVQGEDRLTKTVEMDFDPQGVMTNYKIYNSVIRSRARLTYTEVSHIVEKRGRTGKRDTHLVESLKVMKELYERLRERRLERGGIDFDIPEPELIRDELGRTVDVVKSERNVAHGIIEEFMITANRAVAEYIFYSKVPSIYRIHEPPDIGSIKELAMALRNLGYSLHTDGKIRAADIQQLILEAKGKPEEVAVNTLVLRSMKRAVYSTEKKGHFGLALDHYTHFTSPIRRYPDLVVHRIVNSLINKRHPPYDEESLEWIAVHSSTRERFADEVEREALKLERVYMMKSHIREEFEGFVTGVLPYGIFVELREIFVEGFVPKEKMKNRGKRFDIGQRVKVRVIEADVERRRIILELIE
;
A
#
# COMPACT_ATOMS: atom_id res chain seq x y z
N MET A 1 35.38 5.74 6.58
CA MET A 1 35.94 6.82 5.70
C MET A 1 35.99 8.14 6.49
N ARG A 2 36.84 9.10 6.12
CA ARG A 2 36.80 10.47 6.69
C ARG A 2 35.82 11.34 5.90
N ALA A 3 35.26 12.39 6.50
CA ALA A 3 34.35 13.31 5.80
C ALA A 3 34.91 13.85 4.47
N ARG A 4 36.24 14.05 4.39
CA ARG A 4 36.94 14.50 3.17
C ARG A 4 36.92 13.44 2.05
N ASP A 5 36.97 12.16 2.43
CA ASP A 5 36.94 11.04 1.46
C ASP A 5 35.51 10.79 0.98
N ILE A 6 34.51 11.01 1.84
CA ILE A 6 33.08 10.96 1.51
C ILE A 6 32.76 12.09 0.53
N SER A 7 33.18 13.34 0.84
CA SER A 7 33.02 14.50 -0.04
C SER A 7 33.60 14.27 -1.44
N ARG A 8 34.80 13.64 -1.53
CA ARG A 8 35.45 13.35 -2.80
C ARG A 8 34.72 12.29 -3.62
N ARG A 9 34.22 11.22 -2.96
CA ARG A 9 33.48 10.14 -3.63
C ARG A 9 32.10 10.56 -4.11
N LEU A 10 31.43 11.48 -3.40
CA LEU A 10 30.12 12.02 -3.75
C LEU A 10 30.21 13.25 -4.67
N GLY A 11 31.41 13.65 -5.11
CA GLY A 11 31.58 14.81 -5.99
C GLY A 11 31.19 16.16 -5.36
N VAL A 12 31.06 16.23 -4.02
CA VAL A 12 30.59 17.42 -3.30
C VAL A 12 31.61 18.54 -3.33
N GLY A 13 31.27 19.65 -3.98
CA GLY A 13 32.10 20.85 -4.10
C GLY A 13 32.41 21.55 -2.76
N LYS A 14 33.30 22.54 -2.79
CA LYS A 14 33.73 23.26 -1.58
C LYS A 14 32.57 23.94 -0.84
N GLU A 15 31.59 24.46 -1.57
CA GLU A 15 30.43 25.19 -1.01
C GLU A 15 29.45 24.27 -0.25
N SER A 16 29.26 23.05 -0.73
CA SER A 16 28.33 22.06 -0.12
C SER A 16 28.92 21.27 1.04
N ARG A 17 30.18 21.52 1.43
CA ARG A 17 30.83 20.83 2.58
C ARG A 17 30.17 21.11 3.93
N LYS A 18 29.53 22.27 4.07
CA LYS A 18 28.79 22.65 5.29
C LYS A 18 27.52 21.81 5.43
N ALA A 19 26.80 21.62 4.33
CA ALA A 19 25.63 20.74 4.25
C ALA A 19 26.01 19.26 4.50
N LEU A 20 27.07 18.75 3.88
CA LEU A 20 27.56 17.40 4.14
C LEU A 20 27.89 17.17 5.61
N LYS A 21 28.48 18.15 6.31
CA LYS A 21 28.74 18.05 7.76
C LYS A 21 27.45 18.00 8.58
N GLN A 22 26.41 18.71 8.18
CA GLN A 22 25.10 18.67 8.84
C GLN A 22 24.45 17.31 8.62
N ILE A 23 24.44 16.78 7.40
CA ILE A 23 23.93 15.44 7.08
C ILE A 23 24.66 14.36 7.88
N LEU A 24 25.99 14.39 7.94
CA LEU A 24 26.77 13.44 8.72
C LEU A 24 26.48 13.53 10.25
N ARG A 25 26.19 14.73 10.78
CA ARG A 25 25.76 14.90 12.17
C ARG A 25 24.37 14.30 12.39
N ARG A 26 23.45 14.52 11.46
CA ARG A 26 22.10 13.96 11.50
C ARG A 26 22.14 12.43 11.47
N LEU A 27 22.89 11.85 10.53
CA LEU A 27 23.06 10.40 10.44
C LEU A 27 23.70 9.77 11.69
N ILE A 28 24.55 10.53 12.43
CA ILE A 28 25.07 10.09 13.74
C ILE A 28 23.96 10.12 14.80
N GLN A 29 23.12 11.15 14.80
CA GLN A 29 22.00 11.26 15.74
C GLN A 29 20.94 10.19 15.52
N GLU A 30 20.71 9.82 14.26
CA GLU A 30 19.81 8.75 13.83
C GLU A 30 20.41 7.34 14.01
N GLY A 31 21.68 7.24 14.43
CA GLY A 31 22.37 5.96 14.62
C GLY A 31 22.77 5.23 13.33
N ALA A 32 22.54 5.83 12.16
CA ALA A 32 22.85 5.26 10.86
C ALA A 32 24.36 5.12 10.64
N ILE A 33 25.17 6.01 11.25
CA ILE A 33 26.64 5.93 11.22
C ILE A 33 27.22 6.25 12.59
N ILE A 34 28.40 5.70 12.90
CA ILE A 34 29.16 6.04 14.10
C ILE A 34 30.47 6.74 13.74
N ARG A 35 30.87 7.72 14.57
CA ARG A 35 32.18 8.38 14.45
C ARG A 35 33.19 7.68 15.36
N ILE A 36 34.27 7.16 14.78
CA ILE A 36 35.35 6.45 15.48
C ILE A 36 36.61 7.34 15.63
N LYS A 37 37.58 6.91 16.47
CA LYS A 37 38.86 7.61 16.67
C LYS A 37 39.51 7.98 15.34
N GLY A 38 40.01 9.19 15.22
CA GLY A 38 40.64 9.72 14.00
C GLY A 38 39.65 10.40 13.01
N GLY A 39 38.40 10.70 13.43
CA GLY A 39 37.43 11.43 12.64
C GLY A 39 36.89 10.65 11.45
N ARG A 40 36.91 9.32 11.51
CA ARG A 40 36.37 8.42 10.51
C ARG A 40 34.92 8.07 10.84
N TYR A 41 34.11 7.82 9.81
CA TYR A 41 32.73 7.35 9.91
C TYR A 41 32.66 5.87 9.50
N LYS A 42 31.86 5.08 10.20
CA LYS A 42 31.60 3.66 9.93
C LYS A 42 30.12 3.41 10.09
N ILE A 43 29.55 2.54 9.25
CA ILE A 43 28.21 2.00 9.44
C ILE A 43 28.29 1.01 10.61
N PRO A 44 27.37 1.03 11.59
CA PRO A 44 27.32 0.04 12.65
C PRO A 44 27.24 -1.37 12.04
N GLN A 45 28.03 -2.30 12.57
CA GLN A 45 28.05 -3.68 12.07
C GLN A 45 26.92 -4.51 12.70
N GLU A 46 25.69 -4.06 12.67
CA GLU A 46 24.54 -4.88 13.10
C GLU A 46 23.88 -5.67 11.97
N ASN A 47 24.43 -5.65 10.76
CA ASN A 47 23.89 -6.37 9.61
C ASN A 47 24.91 -7.31 8.93
N LEU A 48 25.76 -8.01 9.68
CA LEU A 48 26.58 -9.10 9.11
C LEU A 48 26.89 -10.17 10.17
N LYS A 49 26.16 -11.29 10.04
CA LYS A 49 26.44 -12.65 10.52
C LYS A 49 26.41 -12.94 12.03
N GLU A 50 25.47 -13.80 12.37
CA GLU A 50 25.58 -14.78 13.43
C GLU A 50 26.91 -15.53 13.34
N GLU A 51 27.65 -15.51 14.44
CA GLU A 51 28.36 -16.66 15.00
C GLU A 51 29.12 -16.25 16.27
N VAL A 52 29.04 -17.15 17.23
CA VAL A 52 29.86 -17.34 18.42
C VAL A 52 29.21 -17.00 19.77
N SER A 53 28.98 -18.10 20.43
CA SER A 53 28.57 -18.36 21.81
C SER A 53 29.46 -17.75 22.89
N HIS A 54 28.81 -17.47 24.05
CA HIS A 54 29.38 -17.37 25.39
C HIS A 54 30.36 -16.23 25.70
N LEU A 55 29.80 -15.04 25.94
CA LEU A 55 30.36 -14.06 26.88
C LEU A 55 29.20 -13.23 27.47
N PRO A 56 29.27 -12.68 28.71
CA PRO A 56 28.17 -11.95 29.33
C PRO A 56 27.83 -10.72 28.51
N GLN A 57 26.57 -10.64 28.08
CA GLN A 57 26.08 -9.56 27.23
C GLN A 57 26.23 -8.20 27.93
N PRO A 58 26.87 -7.20 27.30
CA PRO A 58 26.76 -5.83 27.77
C PRO A 58 25.30 -5.41 27.63
N ALA A 59 24.77 -4.78 28.67
CA ALA A 59 23.40 -4.27 28.71
C ALA A 59 23.10 -3.49 27.43
N VAL A 60 22.25 -4.04 26.58
CA VAL A 60 21.78 -3.40 25.35
C VAL A 60 21.03 -2.13 25.78
N ARG A 61 21.60 -0.97 25.52
CA ARG A 61 20.93 0.32 25.69
C ARG A 61 19.92 0.48 24.56
N VAL A 62 18.75 -0.15 24.72
CA VAL A 62 17.57 0.19 23.93
C VAL A 62 17.22 1.63 24.32
N PRO A 63 17.01 2.56 23.37
CA PRO A 63 16.53 3.87 23.71
C PRO A 63 15.11 3.73 24.25
N LEU A 64 14.97 3.71 25.58
CA LEU A 64 13.70 3.63 26.33
C LEU A 64 12.96 4.98 26.28
N ARG A 65 13.01 5.69 25.15
CA ARG A 65 12.30 6.94 24.93
C ARG A 65 11.13 6.68 23.98
N GLY A 66 9.94 7.05 24.43
CA GLY A 66 8.71 6.96 23.65
C GLY A 66 7.64 6.11 24.34
N LYS A 67 6.49 6.10 23.70
CA LYS A 67 5.33 5.32 24.13
C LYS A 67 5.55 3.84 23.78
N ILE A 68 5.44 2.96 24.78
CA ILE A 68 5.71 1.52 24.63
C ILE A 68 4.46 0.74 25.01
N LEU A 69 4.14 -0.29 24.21
CA LEU A 69 3.06 -1.22 24.52
C LEU A 69 3.56 -2.40 25.34
N GLY A 70 2.75 -2.82 26.32
CA GLY A 70 3.05 -4.00 27.11
C GLY A 70 1.80 -4.58 27.79
N LYS A 71 1.92 -5.83 28.21
CA LYS A 71 0.89 -6.51 29.00
C LYS A 71 1.18 -6.37 30.47
N PHE A 72 0.24 -5.82 31.21
CA PHE A 72 0.35 -5.73 32.67
C PHE A 72 -0.05 -7.06 33.31
N VAL A 73 0.82 -7.57 34.18
CA VAL A 73 0.59 -8.78 34.97
C VAL A 73 0.81 -8.46 36.45
N ARG A 74 -0.20 -8.73 37.28
CA ARG A 74 -0.10 -8.53 38.72
C ARG A 74 0.66 -9.68 39.38
N THR A 75 1.66 -9.38 40.17
CA THR A 75 2.46 -10.35 40.91
C THR A 75 2.47 -9.96 42.40
N GLY A 76 1.53 -10.52 43.17
CA GLY A 76 1.40 -10.19 44.61
C GLY A 76 1.13 -8.71 44.87
N LYS A 77 2.04 -8.06 45.63
CA LYS A 77 1.96 -6.62 45.97
C LYS A 77 2.51 -5.68 44.88
N THR A 78 3.14 -6.24 43.83
CA THR A 78 3.75 -5.49 42.73
C THR A 78 3.08 -5.90 41.39
N GLY A 79 3.45 -5.26 40.31
CA GLY A 79 3.08 -5.62 38.97
C GLY A 79 4.31 -5.72 38.07
N VAL A 80 4.15 -6.42 36.96
CA VAL A 80 5.14 -6.51 35.90
C VAL A 80 4.48 -6.11 34.60
N ILE A 81 5.12 -5.23 33.84
CA ILE A 81 4.75 -4.97 32.44
C ILE A 81 5.69 -5.80 31.58
N ILE A 82 5.09 -6.62 30.73
CA ILE A 82 5.79 -7.40 29.72
C ILE A 82 5.67 -6.63 28.40
N PRO A 83 6.74 -5.94 27.94
CA PRO A 83 6.70 -5.19 26.69
C PRO A 83 6.46 -6.11 25.49
N ARG A 84 5.73 -5.62 24.47
CA ARG A 84 5.59 -6.33 23.18
C ARG A 84 6.94 -6.44 22.46
N ASN A 85 7.73 -5.38 22.50
CA ASN A 85 9.08 -5.43 21.97
C ASN A 85 9.96 -6.33 22.87
N LYS A 86 10.27 -7.51 22.39
CA LYS A 86 11.08 -8.52 23.10
C LYS A 86 12.52 -8.08 23.40
N LYS A 87 13.00 -7.01 22.76
CA LYS A 87 14.30 -6.40 23.08
C LYS A 87 14.28 -5.64 24.42
N ILE A 88 13.09 -5.34 24.95
CA ILE A 88 12.91 -4.68 26.24
C ILE A 88 12.56 -5.76 27.27
N PRO A 89 13.34 -5.91 28.35
CA PRO A 89 13.05 -6.88 29.39
C PRO A 89 11.75 -6.52 30.14
N PRO A 90 11.11 -7.49 30.80
CA PRO A 90 9.98 -7.22 31.70
C PRO A 90 10.34 -6.17 32.75
N LEU A 91 9.47 -5.20 32.96
CA LEU A 91 9.68 -4.06 33.85
C LEU A 91 8.81 -4.20 35.10
N SER A 92 9.44 -4.21 36.27
CA SER A 92 8.72 -4.19 37.54
C SER A 92 8.15 -2.81 37.83
N ILE A 93 6.92 -2.75 38.31
CA ILE A 93 6.18 -1.53 38.57
C ILE A 93 5.50 -1.64 39.95
N ARG A 94 5.48 -0.56 40.71
CA ARG A 94 4.86 -0.53 42.04
C ARG A 94 3.35 -0.57 41.94
N ARG A 95 2.70 -1.14 42.95
CA ARG A 95 1.23 -1.30 43.00
C ARG A 95 0.50 0.05 43.01
N ASP A 96 1.07 1.07 43.60
CA ASP A 96 0.52 2.42 43.66
C ASP A 96 0.54 3.13 42.27
N GLU A 97 1.50 2.80 41.41
CA GLU A 97 1.63 3.33 40.05
C GLU A 97 0.64 2.69 39.07
N VAL A 98 0.08 1.52 39.40
CA VAL A 98 -0.90 0.78 38.57
C VAL A 98 -2.24 0.55 39.29
N LYS A 99 -2.58 1.44 40.21
CA LYS A 99 -3.84 1.34 40.97
C LYS A 99 -5.04 1.32 40.02
N GLY A 100 -5.87 0.28 40.14
CA GLY A 100 -7.08 0.11 39.32
C GLY A 100 -6.87 -0.68 38.02
N ILE A 101 -5.65 -0.94 37.56
CA ILE A 101 -5.41 -1.70 36.33
C ILE A 101 -5.59 -3.20 36.57
N ARG A 102 -6.38 -3.87 35.74
CA ARG A 102 -6.62 -5.32 35.85
C ARG A 102 -5.43 -6.09 35.27
N SER A 103 -5.08 -7.23 35.90
CA SER A 103 -4.08 -8.15 35.38
C SER A 103 -4.53 -8.68 34.00
N GLY A 104 -3.61 -8.72 33.04
CA GLY A 104 -3.89 -9.07 31.65
C GLY A 104 -4.30 -7.88 30.77
N SER A 105 -4.29 -6.64 31.28
CA SER A 105 -4.54 -5.46 30.46
C SER A 105 -3.37 -5.16 29.52
N LEU A 106 -3.68 -4.74 28.30
CA LEU A 106 -2.75 -4.09 27.39
C LEU A 106 -2.63 -2.61 27.80
N VAL A 107 -1.43 -2.18 28.08
CA VAL A 107 -1.15 -0.82 28.57
C VAL A 107 -0.15 -0.12 27.69
N LEU A 108 -0.34 1.19 27.54
CA LEU A 108 0.62 2.12 26.98
C LEU A 108 1.41 2.73 28.13
N PHE A 109 2.73 2.68 28.06
CA PHE A 109 3.59 3.18 29.11
C PHE A 109 4.84 3.86 28.55
N GLU A 110 5.47 4.68 29.38
CA GLU A 110 6.80 5.23 29.13
C GLU A 110 7.76 4.84 30.27
N VAL A 111 9.04 4.72 29.93
CA VAL A 111 10.09 4.51 30.93
C VAL A 111 10.69 5.84 31.30
N ARG A 112 10.56 6.21 32.57
CA ARG A 112 11.17 7.40 33.18
C ARG A 112 12.50 7.02 33.85
N ARG A 113 13.49 7.87 33.75
CA ARG A 113 14.71 7.66 34.51
C ARG A 113 14.40 7.81 36.00
N ALA A 114 14.68 6.76 36.78
CA ALA A 114 14.65 6.89 38.23
C ALA A 114 15.70 7.90 38.72
N PRO A 115 15.44 8.58 39.84
CA PRO A 115 16.47 9.36 40.54
C PRO A 115 17.72 8.51 40.77
N LYS A 116 18.91 9.08 40.68
CA LYS A 116 20.22 8.41 40.68
C LYS A 116 20.48 7.45 41.86
N SER A 117 19.61 7.43 42.88
CA SER A 117 19.78 6.66 44.12
C SER A 117 19.14 5.28 44.18
N SER A 118 18.26 4.88 43.21
CA SER A 118 17.47 3.65 43.39
C SER A 118 17.76 2.51 42.43
N GLY A 119 18.54 2.71 41.37
CA GLY A 119 18.88 1.66 40.39
C GLY A 119 17.68 1.03 39.65
N HIS A 120 16.45 1.39 39.98
CA HIS A 120 15.23 0.88 39.37
C HIS A 120 14.72 1.83 38.30
N LEU A 121 14.24 1.27 37.17
CA LEU A 121 13.53 2.03 36.14
C LEU A 121 12.12 2.35 36.66
N SER A 122 11.74 3.62 36.65
CA SER A 122 10.36 4.06 36.90
C SER A 122 9.57 3.97 35.63
N VAL A 123 8.34 3.44 35.69
CA VAL A 123 7.45 3.25 34.57
C VAL A 123 6.16 4.02 34.81
N ALA A 124 5.79 4.91 33.91
CA ALA A 124 4.50 5.59 33.98
C ALA A 124 3.54 4.97 32.96
N VAL A 125 2.41 4.45 33.43
CA VAL A 125 1.31 4.02 32.56
C VAL A 125 0.61 5.28 32.07
N LEU A 126 0.54 5.42 30.74
CA LEU A 126 -0.10 6.55 30.06
C LEU A 126 -1.57 6.26 29.76
N ASP A 127 -1.88 5.01 29.36
CA ASP A 127 -3.24 4.60 29.02
C ASP A 127 -3.43 3.08 29.21
N VAL A 128 -4.70 2.67 29.37
CA VAL A 128 -5.12 1.27 29.46
C VAL A 128 -6.03 0.96 28.28
N LEU A 129 -5.48 0.34 27.26
CA LEU A 129 -6.16 0.11 25.98
C LEU A 129 -7.27 -0.94 26.06
N GLY A 130 -7.23 -1.83 27.07
CA GLY A 130 -8.21 -2.88 27.31
C GLY A 130 -7.56 -4.20 27.70
N LYS A 131 -8.30 -5.31 27.64
CA LYS A 131 -7.77 -6.65 27.90
C LYS A 131 -6.90 -7.09 26.71
N SER A 132 -5.68 -7.53 26.97
CA SER A 132 -4.79 -8.09 25.94
C SER A 132 -5.44 -9.30 25.26
N GLY A 133 -5.37 -9.37 23.92
CA GLY A 133 -6.06 -10.36 23.10
C GLY A 133 -7.55 -10.04 22.83
N ASN A 134 -8.06 -8.89 23.29
CA ASN A 134 -9.32 -8.33 22.81
C ASN A 134 -9.09 -7.54 21.54
N LEU A 135 -9.96 -7.68 20.53
CA LEU A 135 -9.77 -7.08 19.21
C LEU A 135 -9.61 -5.56 19.27
N ASP A 136 -10.49 -4.86 19.98
CA ASP A 136 -10.46 -3.39 20.05
C ASP A 136 -9.21 -2.87 20.75
N ALA A 137 -8.78 -3.55 21.83
CA ALA A 137 -7.53 -3.22 22.53
C ALA A 137 -6.32 -3.42 21.62
N GLU A 138 -6.32 -4.49 20.82
CA GLU A 138 -5.25 -4.81 19.90
C GLU A 138 -5.22 -3.86 18.69
N LYS A 139 -6.38 -3.42 18.20
CA LYS A 139 -6.49 -2.35 17.18
C LYS A 139 -5.89 -1.03 17.67
N LYS A 140 -6.26 -0.58 18.86
CA LYS A 140 -5.63 0.59 19.50
C LYS A 140 -4.13 0.40 19.68
N GLY A 141 -3.70 -0.81 20.06
CA GLY A 141 -2.30 -1.17 20.14
C GLY A 141 -1.57 -1.03 18.80
N LEU A 142 -2.21 -1.37 17.68
CA LEU A 142 -1.64 -1.22 16.32
C LEU A 142 -1.37 0.26 16.01
N PHE A 143 -2.31 1.17 16.33
CA PHE A 143 -2.11 2.61 16.13
C PHE A 143 -0.86 3.13 16.86
N VAL A 144 -0.67 2.68 18.09
CA VAL A 144 0.52 3.06 18.88
C VAL A 144 1.80 2.42 18.32
N GLU A 145 1.75 1.13 17.96
CA GLU A 145 2.89 0.36 17.46
C GLU A 145 3.49 0.97 16.19
N TYR A 146 2.60 1.43 15.29
CA TYR A 146 2.97 2.05 14.03
C TYR A 146 3.00 3.58 14.07
N ASN A 147 2.77 4.18 15.25
CA ASN A 147 2.70 5.64 15.42
C ASN A 147 1.79 6.29 14.37
N LEU A 148 0.60 5.72 14.18
CA LEU A 148 -0.36 6.21 13.22
C LEU A 148 -0.98 7.53 13.70
N PRO A 149 -1.11 8.55 12.83
CA PRO A 149 -1.76 9.80 13.19
C PRO A 149 -3.28 9.61 13.27
N GLU A 150 -3.88 9.85 14.42
CA GLU A 150 -5.33 9.79 14.60
C GLU A 150 -6.02 11.06 14.14
N GLU A 151 -5.35 12.22 14.26
CA GLU A 151 -5.89 13.53 13.93
C GLU A 151 -4.93 14.30 13.02
N PHE A 152 -5.44 15.38 12.44
CA PHE A 152 -4.60 16.35 11.74
C PHE A 152 -4.15 17.46 12.70
N PRO A 153 -2.95 18.03 12.50
CA PRO A 153 -2.51 19.22 13.23
C PRO A 153 -3.50 20.38 13.13
N SER A 154 -3.58 21.20 14.18
CA SER A 154 -4.55 22.30 14.26
C SER A 154 -4.40 23.32 13.12
N GLU A 155 -3.16 23.59 12.68
CA GLU A 155 -2.88 24.46 11.54
C GLU A 155 -3.41 23.92 10.23
N VAL A 156 -3.37 22.60 10.04
CA VAL A 156 -3.91 21.90 8.85
C VAL A 156 -5.43 22.02 8.81
N ILE A 157 -6.09 21.78 9.95
CA ILE A 157 -7.54 21.89 10.07
C ILE A 157 -7.99 23.35 9.86
N LYS A 158 -7.24 24.31 10.40
CA LYS A 158 -7.53 25.73 10.21
C LYS A 158 -7.45 26.10 8.73
N GLU A 159 -6.36 25.76 8.04
CA GLU A 159 -6.20 26.02 6.61
C GLU A 159 -7.30 25.34 5.79
N ALA A 160 -7.63 24.08 6.08
CA ALA A 160 -8.73 23.38 5.42
C ALA A 160 -10.08 24.10 5.60
N ASN A 161 -10.33 24.66 6.79
CA ASN A 161 -11.57 25.40 7.07
C ASN A 161 -11.67 26.75 6.34
N GLU A 162 -10.55 27.36 5.99
CA GLU A 162 -10.49 28.60 5.21
C GLU A 162 -10.82 28.36 3.71
N ILE A 163 -10.70 27.15 3.21
CA ILE A 163 -11.07 26.79 1.83
C ILE A 163 -12.60 26.90 1.68
N PRO A 164 -13.10 27.64 0.68
CA PRO A 164 -14.55 27.74 0.41
C PRO A 164 -15.19 26.37 0.20
N SER A 165 -16.40 26.17 0.71
CA SER A 165 -17.14 24.91 0.55
C SER A 165 -17.84 24.76 -0.81
N ARG A 166 -17.58 25.66 -1.76
CA ARG A 166 -18.11 25.67 -3.13
C ARG A 166 -17.08 26.24 -4.09
N ILE A 167 -17.20 25.86 -5.37
CA ILE A 167 -16.42 26.44 -6.46
C ILE A 167 -16.85 27.91 -6.65
N LEU A 168 -15.89 28.80 -6.78
CA LEU A 168 -16.10 30.23 -7.03
C LEU A 168 -16.02 30.52 -8.54
N PRO A 169 -16.67 31.58 -9.05
CA PRO A 169 -16.65 31.88 -10.49
C PRO A 169 -15.25 31.98 -11.11
N HIS A 170 -14.28 32.53 -10.39
CA HIS A 170 -12.91 32.68 -10.88
C HIS A 170 -12.16 31.31 -10.96
N ASP A 171 -12.60 30.27 -10.23
CA ASP A 171 -12.03 28.93 -10.31
C ASP A 171 -12.34 28.25 -11.65
N LEU A 172 -13.38 28.73 -12.35
CA LEU A 172 -13.82 28.22 -13.66
C LEU A 172 -13.06 28.85 -14.83
N GLU A 173 -12.36 29.96 -14.60
CA GLU A 173 -11.64 30.67 -15.67
C GLU A 173 -10.56 29.78 -16.31
N GLY A 174 -10.58 29.72 -17.65
CA GLY A 174 -9.62 28.93 -18.44
C GLY A 174 -9.80 27.41 -18.36
N ARG A 175 -10.89 26.92 -17.74
CA ARG A 175 -11.24 25.49 -17.69
C ARG A 175 -12.21 25.12 -18.82
N VAL A 176 -12.03 23.91 -19.34
CA VAL A 176 -12.98 23.32 -20.28
C VAL A 176 -14.22 22.84 -19.51
N ASP A 177 -15.40 23.27 -19.97
CA ASP A 177 -16.67 22.85 -19.37
C ASP A 177 -17.11 21.49 -19.92
N LEU A 178 -17.08 20.47 -19.07
CA LEU A 178 -17.51 19.09 -19.37
C LEU A 178 -18.70 18.65 -18.50
N ARG A 179 -19.45 19.60 -17.92
CA ARG A 179 -20.59 19.30 -17.04
C ARG A 179 -21.76 18.64 -17.75
N ASP A 180 -21.87 18.84 -19.05
CA ASP A 180 -22.93 18.21 -19.87
C ASP A 180 -22.58 16.78 -20.31
N ASN A 181 -21.32 16.38 -20.19
CA ASN A 181 -20.89 15.01 -20.47
C ASN A 181 -21.49 14.03 -19.45
N LEU A 182 -21.70 12.79 -19.87
CA LEU A 182 -22.16 11.71 -19.00
C LEU A 182 -20.98 11.17 -18.15
N ASN A 183 -20.47 12.04 -17.26
CA ASN A 183 -19.43 11.66 -16.33
C ASN A 183 -19.99 10.75 -15.22
N VAL A 184 -19.34 9.64 -14.94
CA VAL A 184 -19.73 8.71 -13.88
C VAL A 184 -18.51 8.36 -13.01
N THR A 185 -18.72 8.18 -11.71
CA THR A 185 -17.76 7.57 -10.80
C THR A 185 -18.12 6.11 -10.55
N ILE A 186 -17.14 5.22 -10.49
CA ILE A 186 -17.35 3.77 -10.30
C ILE A 186 -16.35 3.28 -9.24
N ASP A 187 -16.85 3.00 -8.03
CA ASP A 187 -16.04 2.70 -6.86
C ASP A 187 -16.68 1.63 -5.96
N ASN A 188 -16.02 1.29 -4.87
CA ASN A 188 -16.58 0.45 -3.82
C ASN A 188 -17.73 1.15 -3.09
N ASP A 189 -18.64 0.36 -2.52
CA ASP A 189 -19.85 0.86 -1.83
C ASP A 189 -19.55 1.89 -0.72
N ARG A 190 -18.43 1.73 -0.01
CA ARG A 190 -18.03 2.57 1.12
C ARG A 190 -17.11 3.74 0.78
N ALA A 191 -16.68 3.86 -0.48
CA ALA A 191 -15.82 4.95 -0.90
C ALA A 191 -16.52 6.30 -0.77
N LYS A 192 -15.77 7.32 -0.35
CA LYS A 192 -16.19 8.71 -0.27
C LYS A 192 -15.25 9.65 -1.02
N ASP A 193 -14.02 9.22 -1.23
CA ASP A 193 -12.90 9.92 -1.84
C ASP A 193 -12.79 9.55 -3.33
N PHE A 194 -13.77 10.03 -4.12
CA PHE A 194 -13.83 9.74 -5.55
C PHE A 194 -12.76 10.54 -6.31
N ASP A 195 -11.64 9.93 -6.59
CA ASP A 195 -10.51 10.54 -7.30
C ASP A 195 -10.80 10.73 -8.80
N ASP A 196 -11.53 9.81 -9.43
CA ASP A 196 -11.72 9.74 -10.87
C ASP A 196 -13.19 9.64 -11.29
N ALA A 197 -13.48 10.23 -12.45
CA ALA A 197 -14.72 10.08 -13.17
C ALA A 197 -14.41 9.80 -14.64
N VAL A 198 -15.20 8.93 -15.28
CA VAL A 198 -15.02 8.52 -16.65
C VAL A 198 -16.24 8.85 -17.50
N CYS A 199 -15.99 9.21 -18.77
CA CYS A 199 -17.00 9.41 -19.79
C CYS A 199 -16.48 8.83 -21.11
N ILE A 200 -17.35 8.24 -21.90
CA ILE A 200 -16.99 7.67 -23.21
C ILE A 200 -18.03 8.00 -24.26
N SER A 201 -17.59 8.18 -25.49
CA SER A 201 -18.43 8.25 -26.66
C SER A 201 -17.87 7.44 -27.83
N ARG A 202 -18.72 6.94 -28.71
CA ARG A 202 -18.33 6.46 -30.03
C ARG A 202 -18.05 7.64 -30.93
N THR A 203 -17.06 7.51 -31.80
CA THR A 203 -16.75 8.44 -32.87
C THR A 203 -16.76 7.68 -34.21
N ASP A 204 -16.76 8.39 -35.33
CA ASP A 204 -16.66 7.75 -36.66
C ASP A 204 -15.38 6.94 -36.83
N SER A 205 -14.32 7.29 -36.07
CA SER A 205 -13.00 6.66 -36.08
C SER A 205 -12.74 5.68 -34.94
N GLY A 206 -13.73 5.40 -34.07
CA GLY A 206 -13.58 4.49 -32.94
C GLY A 206 -14.18 5.02 -31.64
N TYR A 207 -13.35 5.34 -30.65
CA TYR A 207 -13.81 5.76 -29.31
C TYR A 207 -13.11 7.05 -28.86
N ARG A 208 -13.81 7.85 -28.06
CA ARG A 208 -13.22 8.94 -27.27
C ARG A 208 -13.53 8.70 -25.81
N LEU A 209 -12.49 8.64 -25.01
CA LEU A 209 -12.53 8.44 -23.57
C LEU A 209 -12.04 9.71 -22.85
N TRP A 210 -12.79 10.18 -21.87
CA TRP A 210 -12.39 11.21 -20.93
C TRP A 210 -12.16 10.56 -19.56
N VAL A 211 -10.98 10.74 -19.01
CA VAL A 211 -10.63 10.39 -17.64
C VAL A 211 -10.38 11.69 -16.91
N SER A 212 -11.30 12.05 -16.02
CA SER A 212 -11.29 13.31 -15.27
C SER A 212 -10.90 13.04 -13.83
N ILE A 213 -9.78 13.60 -13.39
CA ILE A 213 -9.19 13.39 -12.06
C ILE A 213 -9.36 14.65 -11.22
N ALA A 214 -9.73 14.48 -9.96
CA ALA A 214 -9.88 15.54 -8.97
C ALA A 214 -8.69 16.50 -8.96
N ASP A 215 -8.92 17.82 -9.15
CA ASP A 215 -7.83 18.82 -9.17
C ASP A 215 -7.44 19.24 -7.74
N VAL A 216 -6.87 18.30 -6.99
CA VAL A 216 -6.43 18.51 -5.60
C VAL A 216 -5.44 19.67 -5.49
N PHE A 217 -4.58 19.86 -6.52
CA PHE A 217 -3.62 20.95 -6.54
C PHE A 217 -4.27 22.33 -6.50
N HIS A 218 -5.51 22.46 -6.99
CA HIS A 218 -6.23 23.72 -6.89
C HIS A 218 -6.36 24.19 -5.44
N TYR A 219 -6.61 23.27 -4.53
CA TYR A 219 -6.85 23.53 -3.10
C TYR A 219 -5.57 23.41 -2.26
N VAL A 220 -4.70 22.44 -2.56
CA VAL A 220 -3.47 22.14 -1.79
C VAL A 220 -2.28 22.83 -2.42
N LYS A 221 -1.96 24.03 -1.93
CA LYS A 221 -0.84 24.82 -2.46
C LYS A 221 0.51 24.30 -1.93
N ILE A 222 1.54 24.38 -2.79
CA ILE A 222 2.89 23.96 -2.44
C ILE A 222 3.39 24.70 -1.21
N GLY A 223 3.87 23.97 -0.21
CA GLY A 223 4.43 24.50 1.03
C GLY A 223 3.39 24.95 2.06
N SER A 224 2.10 24.78 1.81
CA SER A 224 1.05 25.04 2.79
C SER A 224 1.06 24.02 3.94
N ALA A 225 0.32 24.26 5.01
CA ALA A 225 0.23 23.31 6.13
C ALA A 225 -0.37 21.96 5.67
N ILE A 226 -1.40 22.02 4.83
CA ILE A 226 -2.02 20.82 4.25
C ILE A 226 -1.01 20.06 3.37
N ASP A 227 -0.25 20.76 2.53
CA ASP A 227 0.76 20.14 1.67
C ASP A 227 1.87 19.44 2.44
N ASN A 228 2.39 20.10 3.48
CA ASN A 228 3.44 19.55 4.33
C ASN A 228 2.95 18.29 5.06
N GLU A 229 1.73 18.29 5.57
CA GLU A 229 1.14 17.12 6.21
C GLU A 229 0.86 15.99 5.21
N ALA A 230 0.33 16.32 4.03
CA ALA A 230 0.11 15.35 2.96
C ALA A 230 1.42 14.70 2.51
N LEU A 231 2.50 15.48 2.38
CA LEU A 231 3.85 14.97 2.10
C LEU A 231 4.34 14.05 3.21
N GLN A 232 4.17 14.43 4.48
CA GLN A 232 4.57 13.62 5.62
C GLN A 232 3.82 12.29 5.68
N ARG A 233 2.52 12.28 5.43
CA ARG A 233 1.69 11.06 5.31
C ARG A 233 2.06 10.24 4.09
N GLY A 234 2.30 10.88 2.96
CA GLY A 234 2.71 10.32 1.67
C GLY A 234 1.61 9.55 0.94
N THR A 235 0.74 8.87 1.68
CA THR A 235 -0.44 8.14 1.17
C THR A 235 -1.48 7.97 2.28
N SER A 236 -2.76 7.78 1.90
CA SER A 236 -3.79 7.29 2.83
C SER A 236 -3.49 5.84 3.21
N VAL A 237 -3.95 5.41 4.41
CA VAL A 237 -3.84 4.03 4.91
C VAL A 237 -5.24 3.46 5.10
N TYR A 238 -5.54 2.35 4.42
CA TYR A 238 -6.87 1.73 4.42
C TYR A 238 -6.93 0.58 5.41
N LEU A 239 -7.50 0.86 6.57
CA LEU A 239 -7.73 -0.17 7.59
C LEU A 239 -9.08 -0.87 7.34
N PRO A 240 -9.30 -2.06 7.87
CA PRO A 240 -10.55 -2.80 7.66
C PRO A 240 -11.83 -2.05 8.02
N GLU A 241 -11.79 -1.09 8.94
CA GLU A 241 -12.97 -0.35 9.45
C GLU A 241 -12.88 1.16 9.25
N SER A 242 -11.72 1.69 8.95
CA SER A 242 -11.48 3.13 8.88
C SER A 242 -10.35 3.45 7.88
N VAL A 243 -10.31 4.68 7.48
CA VAL A 243 -9.21 5.20 6.64
C VAL A 243 -8.47 6.26 7.44
N ILE A 244 -7.14 6.21 7.41
CA ILE A 244 -6.29 7.32 7.84
C ILE A 244 -5.99 8.13 6.58
N PRO A 245 -6.70 9.22 6.33
CA PRO A 245 -6.62 9.91 5.05
C PRO A 245 -5.32 10.74 4.94
N MET A 246 -4.84 10.92 3.70
CA MET A 246 -3.72 11.81 3.40
C MET A 246 -4.11 13.28 3.55
N LEU A 247 -5.34 13.62 3.22
CA LEU A 247 -5.90 14.98 3.27
C LEU A 247 -7.03 15.07 4.29
N PRO A 248 -7.30 16.26 4.89
CA PRO A 248 -8.47 16.45 5.75
C PRO A 248 -9.79 16.10 5.04
N GLU A 249 -10.77 15.55 5.77
CA GLU A 249 -12.05 15.07 5.25
C GLU A 249 -12.80 16.13 4.42
N LYS A 250 -12.70 17.42 4.79
CA LYS A 250 -13.29 18.52 4.00
C LYS A 250 -12.78 18.52 2.56
N LEU A 251 -11.53 18.06 2.33
CA LEU A 251 -10.95 17.95 1.00
C LEU A 251 -11.17 16.56 0.41
N SER A 252 -10.79 15.50 1.14
CA SER A 252 -10.86 14.13 0.62
C SER A 252 -12.27 13.67 0.30
N ASP A 253 -13.22 13.96 1.18
CA ASP A 253 -14.58 13.41 1.10
C ASP A 253 -15.57 14.39 0.45
N TRP A 254 -15.20 15.69 0.31
CA TRP A 254 -16.11 16.71 -0.19
C TRP A 254 -15.53 17.54 -1.33
N MET A 255 -14.62 18.50 -1.08
CA MET A 255 -14.23 19.49 -2.10
C MET A 255 -13.50 18.90 -3.29
N CYS A 256 -12.61 17.91 -3.06
CA CYS A 256 -11.90 17.21 -4.12
C CYS A 256 -12.68 16.02 -4.67
N SER A 257 -13.44 15.32 -3.81
CA SER A 257 -14.22 14.15 -4.20
C SER A 257 -15.24 14.48 -5.30
N LEU A 258 -15.27 13.67 -6.36
CA LEU A 258 -16.15 13.84 -7.52
C LEU A 258 -17.60 13.38 -7.23
N VAL A 259 -18.19 13.98 -6.20
CA VAL A 259 -19.51 13.64 -5.67
C VAL A 259 -20.59 13.86 -6.74
N GLN A 260 -21.53 12.92 -6.81
CA GLN A 260 -22.64 12.97 -7.76
C GLN A 260 -23.48 14.26 -7.62
N GLY A 261 -23.78 14.89 -8.75
CA GLY A 261 -24.63 16.08 -8.84
C GLY A 261 -23.92 17.41 -8.57
N GLU A 262 -22.69 17.36 -8.08
CA GLU A 262 -21.89 18.53 -7.72
C GLU A 262 -20.91 18.93 -8.82
N ASP A 263 -20.70 20.23 -9.01
CA ASP A 263 -19.63 20.73 -9.86
C ASP A 263 -18.28 20.47 -9.20
N ARG A 264 -17.31 19.92 -9.93
CA ARG A 264 -15.97 19.62 -9.41
C ARG A 264 -14.88 20.02 -10.40
N LEU A 265 -13.83 20.60 -9.86
CA LEU A 265 -12.63 20.95 -10.64
C LEU A 265 -11.80 19.69 -10.89
N THR A 266 -11.42 19.52 -12.15
CA THR A 266 -10.68 18.34 -12.57
C THR A 266 -9.52 18.68 -13.51
N LYS A 267 -8.59 17.73 -13.65
CA LYS A 267 -7.68 17.63 -14.80
C LYS A 267 -8.13 16.46 -15.64
N THR A 268 -8.45 16.70 -16.88
CA THR A 268 -8.98 15.66 -17.78
C THR A 268 -7.91 15.25 -18.79
N VAL A 269 -7.79 13.94 -18.94
CA VAL A 269 -7.09 13.28 -20.06
C VAL A 269 -8.15 12.83 -21.05
N GLU A 270 -8.24 13.50 -22.19
CA GLU A 270 -9.10 13.13 -23.32
C GLU A 270 -8.26 12.29 -24.28
N MET A 271 -8.73 11.10 -24.64
CA MET A 271 -8.00 10.13 -25.45
C MET A 271 -8.87 9.61 -26.60
N ASP A 272 -8.34 9.65 -27.81
CA ASP A 272 -8.97 9.08 -28.99
C ASP A 272 -8.38 7.69 -29.31
N PHE A 273 -9.24 6.75 -29.62
CA PHE A 273 -8.85 5.38 -29.97
C PHE A 273 -9.48 4.96 -31.30
N ASP A 274 -8.73 4.18 -32.06
CA ASP A 274 -9.28 3.46 -33.21
C ASP A 274 -10.18 2.29 -32.75
N PRO A 275 -10.91 1.62 -33.68
CA PRO A 275 -11.77 0.51 -33.34
C PRO A 275 -11.05 -0.71 -32.74
N GLN A 276 -9.72 -0.79 -32.89
CA GLN A 276 -8.85 -1.83 -32.33
C GLN A 276 -8.28 -1.45 -30.97
N GLY A 277 -8.65 -0.28 -30.42
CA GLY A 277 -8.18 0.21 -29.11
C GLY A 277 -6.74 0.76 -29.13
N VAL A 278 -6.22 1.17 -30.30
CA VAL A 278 -4.96 1.92 -30.37
C VAL A 278 -5.25 3.38 -30.03
N MET A 279 -4.58 3.92 -29.04
CA MET A 279 -4.63 5.36 -28.75
C MET A 279 -3.97 6.14 -29.89
N THR A 280 -4.75 6.94 -30.62
CA THR A 280 -4.32 7.71 -31.78
C THR A 280 -3.95 9.15 -31.43
N ASN A 281 -4.60 9.70 -30.40
CA ASN A 281 -4.36 11.06 -29.93
C ASN A 281 -4.74 11.20 -28.47
N TYR A 282 -4.16 12.19 -27.77
CA TYR A 282 -4.60 12.59 -26.44
C TYR A 282 -4.38 14.07 -26.19
N LYS A 283 -5.19 14.63 -25.28
CA LYS A 283 -5.06 16.00 -24.76
C LYS A 283 -5.21 16.00 -23.26
N ILE A 284 -4.50 16.91 -22.59
CA ILE A 284 -4.57 17.08 -21.15
C ILE A 284 -4.86 18.55 -20.85
N TYR A 285 -5.90 18.80 -20.05
CA TYR A 285 -6.33 20.15 -19.73
C TYR A 285 -7.05 20.23 -18.38
N ASN A 286 -7.15 21.46 -17.83
CA ASN A 286 -7.97 21.75 -16.68
C ASN A 286 -9.42 21.83 -17.10
N SER A 287 -10.33 21.23 -16.33
CA SER A 287 -11.76 21.15 -16.66
C SER A 287 -12.64 21.33 -15.42
N VAL A 288 -13.94 21.44 -15.66
CA VAL A 288 -14.99 21.30 -14.66
C VAL A 288 -15.96 20.23 -15.15
N ILE A 289 -16.33 19.33 -14.25
CA ILE A 289 -17.30 18.27 -14.51
C ILE A 289 -18.45 18.33 -13.50
N ARG A 290 -19.53 17.59 -13.83
CA ARG A 290 -20.57 17.19 -12.87
C ARG A 290 -20.81 15.70 -13.04
N SER A 291 -20.56 14.91 -12.00
CA SER A 291 -20.85 13.49 -12.02
C SER A 291 -22.37 13.26 -12.11
N ARG A 292 -22.82 12.52 -13.12
CA ARG A 292 -24.24 12.20 -13.33
C ARG A 292 -24.71 11.01 -12.50
N ALA A 293 -23.80 10.08 -12.22
CA ALA A 293 -24.10 8.90 -11.41
C ALA A 293 -22.87 8.45 -10.62
N ARG A 294 -23.10 8.12 -9.36
CA ARG A 294 -22.18 7.33 -8.54
C ARG A 294 -22.63 5.87 -8.65
N LEU A 295 -21.76 5.03 -9.20
CA LEU A 295 -22.02 3.62 -9.41
C LEU A 295 -21.04 2.78 -8.58
N THR A 296 -21.45 1.55 -8.25
CA THR A 296 -20.57 0.58 -7.62
C THR A 296 -20.07 -0.44 -8.64
N TYR A 297 -18.91 -1.06 -8.37
CA TYR A 297 -18.37 -2.13 -9.22
C TYR A 297 -19.39 -3.26 -9.42
N THR A 298 -20.13 -3.62 -8.37
CA THR A 298 -21.18 -4.65 -8.42
C THR A 298 -22.31 -4.23 -9.34
N GLU A 299 -22.81 -2.99 -9.24
CA GLU A 299 -23.89 -2.48 -10.12
C GLU A 299 -23.49 -2.46 -11.58
N VAL A 300 -22.28 -1.96 -11.88
CA VAL A 300 -21.78 -1.89 -13.26
C VAL A 300 -21.61 -3.29 -13.84
N SER A 301 -21.01 -4.22 -13.09
CA SER A 301 -20.88 -5.61 -13.54
C SER A 301 -22.23 -6.25 -13.85
N HIS A 302 -23.22 -6.06 -13.00
CA HIS A 302 -24.59 -6.53 -13.26
C HIS A 302 -25.20 -5.93 -14.53
N ILE A 303 -24.94 -4.67 -14.82
CA ILE A 303 -25.48 -3.99 -16.02
C ILE A 303 -24.83 -4.54 -17.29
N VAL A 304 -23.50 -4.70 -17.30
CA VAL A 304 -22.75 -5.03 -18.52
C VAL A 304 -22.67 -6.54 -18.81
N GLU A 305 -22.86 -7.42 -17.80
CA GLU A 305 -22.80 -8.88 -17.96
C GLU A 305 -24.18 -9.51 -18.14
N LYS A 306 -25.23 -8.95 -17.54
CA LYS A 306 -26.57 -9.51 -17.67
C LYS A 306 -27.24 -9.04 -18.96
N ARG A 307 -27.56 -9.99 -19.82
CA ARG A 307 -28.45 -9.82 -20.98
C ARG A 307 -29.94 -9.65 -20.58
N GLY A 308 -30.24 -9.09 -19.41
CA GLY A 308 -31.57 -8.98 -18.83
C GLY A 308 -32.03 -7.53 -18.66
N ARG A 309 -33.35 -7.34 -18.49
CA ARG A 309 -34.02 -6.04 -18.32
C ARG A 309 -33.33 -5.23 -17.20
N THR A 310 -32.72 -4.11 -17.59
CA THR A 310 -32.01 -3.16 -16.71
C THR A 310 -32.95 -2.26 -15.88
N GLY A 311 -34.17 -2.68 -15.64
CA GLY A 311 -35.14 -1.88 -14.87
C GLY A 311 -35.44 -0.50 -15.49
N LYS A 312 -35.86 0.47 -14.68
CA LYS A 312 -36.14 1.87 -15.09
C LYS A 312 -34.87 2.75 -15.16
N ARG A 313 -33.67 2.17 -15.43
CA ARG A 313 -32.42 2.97 -15.50
C ARG A 313 -32.35 3.74 -16.82
N ASP A 314 -31.61 4.86 -16.78
CA ASP A 314 -31.33 5.68 -17.95
C ASP A 314 -30.68 4.85 -19.06
N THR A 315 -31.31 4.78 -20.23
CA THR A 315 -30.83 4.01 -21.38
C THR A 315 -29.49 4.52 -21.91
N HIS A 316 -29.23 5.83 -21.81
CA HIS A 316 -27.95 6.43 -22.21
C HIS A 316 -26.81 5.98 -21.28
N LEU A 317 -27.07 5.87 -19.97
CA LEU A 317 -26.09 5.35 -19.01
C LEU A 317 -25.74 3.89 -19.32
N VAL A 318 -26.76 3.06 -19.54
CA VAL A 318 -26.56 1.64 -19.87
C VAL A 318 -25.74 1.46 -21.15
N GLU A 319 -26.03 2.26 -22.17
CA GLU A 319 -25.29 2.21 -23.44
C GLU A 319 -23.84 2.67 -23.25
N SER A 320 -23.60 3.75 -22.52
CA SER A 320 -22.26 4.23 -22.18
C SER A 320 -21.43 3.14 -21.47
N LEU A 321 -22.00 2.43 -20.48
CA LEU A 321 -21.31 1.35 -19.77
C LEU A 321 -20.97 0.16 -20.68
N LYS A 322 -21.80 -0.15 -21.67
CA LYS A 322 -21.49 -1.17 -22.68
C LYS A 322 -20.32 -0.74 -23.57
N VAL A 323 -20.32 0.52 -24.01
CA VAL A 323 -19.19 1.07 -24.80
C VAL A 323 -17.90 1.09 -23.98
N MET A 324 -17.96 1.39 -22.66
CA MET A 324 -16.81 1.27 -21.75
C MET A 324 -16.28 -0.17 -21.73
N LYS A 325 -17.17 -1.16 -21.64
CA LYS A 325 -16.78 -2.58 -21.67
C LYS A 325 -16.10 -2.95 -23.00
N GLU A 326 -16.64 -2.51 -24.12
CA GLU A 326 -16.04 -2.79 -25.44
C GLU A 326 -14.62 -2.22 -25.55
N LEU A 327 -14.41 -0.96 -25.17
CA LEU A 327 -13.07 -0.36 -25.17
C LEU A 327 -12.14 -1.08 -24.20
N TYR A 328 -12.61 -1.42 -22.99
CA TYR A 328 -11.85 -2.19 -22.00
C TYR A 328 -11.34 -3.51 -22.59
N GLU A 329 -12.21 -4.28 -23.27
CA GLU A 329 -11.84 -5.57 -23.86
C GLU A 329 -10.69 -5.38 -24.88
N ARG A 330 -10.73 -4.33 -25.71
CA ARG A 330 -9.66 -3.99 -26.65
C ARG A 330 -8.35 -3.58 -25.95
N LEU A 331 -8.46 -2.70 -24.94
CA LEU A 331 -7.28 -2.24 -24.20
C LEU A 331 -6.60 -3.40 -23.46
N ARG A 332 -7.38 -4.28 -22.83
CA ARG A 332 -6.88 -5.47 -22.14
C ARG A 332 -6.19 -6.43 -23.09
N GLU A 333 -6.83 -6.74 -24.24
CA GLU A 333 -6.24 -7.58 -25.28
C GLU A 333 -4.86 -7.04 -25.69
N ARG A 334 -4.76 -5.76 -26.00
CA ARG A 334 -3.49 -5.11 -26.37
C ARG A 334 -2.46 -5.10 -25.24
N ARG A 335 -2.88 -4.96 -23.99
CA ARG A 335 -1.96 -5.06 -22.85
C ARG A 335 -1.37 -6.46 -22.76
N LEU A 336 -2.18 -7.49 -22.94
CA LEU A 336 -1.72 -8.88 -22.93
C LEU A 336 -0.81 -9.18 -24.15
N GLU A 337 -1.14 -8.70 -25.34
CA GLU A 337 -0.28 -8.83 -26.53
C GLU A 337 1.10 -8.20 -26.37
N ARG A 338 1.19 -7.05 -25.66
CA ARG A 338 2.49 -6.45 -25.32
C ARG A 338 3.26 -7.25 -24.26
N GLY A 339 2.62 -8.26 -23.66
CA GLY A 339 3.21 -9.06 -22.58
C GLY A 339 2.96 -8.48 -21.19
N GLY A 340 1.97 -7.60 -21.03
CA GLY A 340 1.57 -7.11 -19.70
C GLY A 340 1.09 -8.26 -18.83
N ILE A 341 1.62 -8.34 -17.60
CA ILE A 341 1.31 -9.41 -16.67
C ILE A 341 -0.05 -9.14 -16.03
N ASP A 342 -0.95 -10.13 -16.07
CA ASP A 342 -2.27 -10.06 -15.46
C ASP A 342 -2.36 -11.13 -14.36
N PHE A 343 -2.12 -10.72 -13.10
CA PHE A 343 -2.28 -11.60 -11.97
C PHE A 343 -3.75 -11.65 -11.54
N ASP A 344 -4.34 -12.82 -11.59
CA ASP A 344 -5.64 -13.09 -10.98
C ASP A 344 -5.43 -13.61 -9.53
N ILE A 345 -4.88 -12.74 -8.68
CA ILE A 345 -4.66 -13.07 -7.27
C ILE A 345 -5.89 -12.60 -6.51
N PRO A 346 -6.60 -13.53 -5.84
CA PRO A 346 -7.74 -13.15 -5.03
C PRO A 346 -7.33 -12.29 -3.83
N GLU A 347 -7.97 -11.14 -3.69
CA GLU A 347 -7.86 -10.36 -2.47
C GLU A 347 -8.89 -10.87 -1.45
N PRO A 348 -8.52 -11.00 -0.18
CA PRO A 348 -9.46 -11.41 0.86
C PRO A 348 -10.35 -10.25 1.26
N GLU A 349 -11.64 -10.46 1.22
CA GLU A 349 -12.67 -9.54 1.72
C GLU A 349 -13.24 -10.03 3.04
N LEU A 350 -13.33 -9.12 4.03
CA LEU A 350 -13.88 -9.43 5.34
C LEU A 350 -15.41 -9.28 5.33
N ILE A 351 -16.11 -10.37 5.59
CA ILE A 351 -17.56 -10.34 5.80
C ILE A 351 -17.83 -10.01 7.26
N ARG A 352 -18.74 -9.05 7.50
CA ARG A 352 -19.08 -8.56 8.84
C ARG A 352 -20.54 -8.79 9.16
N ASP A 353 -20.81 -9.06 10.44
CA ASP A 353 -22.16 -9.09 10.98
C ASP A 353 -22.71 -7.67 11.22
N GLU A 354 -23.97 -7.56 11.65
CA GLU A 354 -24.63 -6.30 11.97
C GLU A 354 -23.96 -5.50 13.11
N LEU A 355 -23.14 -6.16 13.91
CA LEU A 355 -22.35 -5.58 15.00
C LEU A 355 -20.94 -5.16 14.53
N GLY A 356 -20.63 -5.26 13.23
CA GLY A 356 -19.34 -4.93 12.65
C GLY A 356 -18.22 -5.95 12.91
N ARG A 357 -18.53 -7.13 13.47
CA ARG A 357 -17.54 -8.18 13.75
C ARG A 357 -17.27 -9.00 12.50
N THR A 358 -16.01 -9.27 12.22
CA THR A 358 -15.62 -10.18 11.14
C THR A 358 -16.08 -11.59 11.45
N VAL A 359 -16.96 -12.12 10.59
CA VAL A 359 -17.56 -13.46 10.71
C VAL A 359 -17.01 -14.42 9.67
N ASP A 360 -16.52 -13.92 8.54
CA ASP A 360 -15.96 -14.71 7.47
C ASP A 360 -14.93 -13.93 6.66
N VAL A 361 -14.11 -14.64 5.88
CA VAL A 361 -13.17 -14.06 4.91
C VAL A 361 -13.40 -14.75 3.59
N VAL A 362 -13.91 -14.02 2.63
CA VAL A 362 -14.20 -14.54 1.29
C VAL A 362 -13.19 -14.03 0.27
N LYS A 363 -13.14 -14.69 -0.87
CA LYS A 363 -12.41 -14.19 -2.02
C LYS A 363 -13.17 -12.98 -2.59
N SER A 364 -12.52 -11.81 -2.63
CA SER A 364 -13.05 -10.69 -3.40
C SER A 364 -13.02 -11.05 -4.89
N GLU A 365 -14.18 -11.00 -5.53
CA GLU A 365 -14.28 -11.28 -6.96
C GLU A 365 -13.95 -10.01 -7.75
N ARG A 366 -12.81 -10.02 -8.42
CA ARG A 366 -12.48 -9.00 -9.41
C ARG A 366 -13.42 -9.16 -10.61
N ASN A 367 -14.43 -8.31 -10.71
CA ASN A 367 -15.40 -8.33 -11.79
C ASN A 367 -14.98 -7.43 -12.98
N VAL A 368 -15.76 -7.46 -14.06
CA VAL A 368 -15.50 -6.69 -15.28
C VAL A 368 -15.40 -5.18 -15.04
N ALA A 369 -16.14 -4.64 -14.06
CA ALA A 369 -16.14 -3.20 -13.75
C ALA A 369 -14.80 -2.74 -13.15
N HIS A 370 -14.17 -3.57 -12.30
CA HIS A 370 -12.81 -3.32 -11.82
C HIS A 370 -11.83 -3.25 -13.00
N GLY A 371 -11.95 -4.18 -13.95
CA GLY A 371 -11.10 -4.19 -15.15
C GLY A 371 -11.29 -2.96 -16.03
N ILE A 372 -12.51 -2.47 -16.19
CA ILE A 372 -12.81 -1.25 -16.97
C ILE A 372 -12.05 -0.06 -16.38
N ILE A 373 -12.22 0.20 -15.08
CA ILE A 373 -11.58 1.35 -14.42
C ILE A 373 -10.07 1.19 -14.42
N GLU A 374 -9.55 0.01 -14.12
CA GLU A 374 -8.11 -0.25 -14.15
C GLU A 374 -7.47 0.05 -15.50
N GLU A 375 -8.01 -0.47 -16.63
CA GLU A 375 -7.46 -0.21 -17.95
C GLU A 375 -7.55 1.27 -18.34
N PHE A 376 -8.64 1.97 -17.96
CA PHE A 376 -8.77 3.40 -18.21
C PHE A 376 -7.75 4.22 -17.42
N MET A 377 -7.53 3.87 -16.13
CA MET A 377 -6.52 4.53 -15.29
C MET A 377 -5.10 4.21 -15.77
N ILE A 378 -4.79 2.98 -16.15
CA ILE A 378 -3.49 2.61 -16.73
C ILE A 378 -3.22 3.44 -17.99
N THR A 379 -4.23 3.57 -18.86
CA THR A 379 -4.08 4.30 -20.13
C THR A 379 -3.91 5.80 -19.90
N ALA A 380 -4.66 6.40 -18.98
CA ALA A 380 -4.50 7.80 -18.61
C ALA A 380 -3.14 8.07 -17.97
N ASN A 381 -2.70 7.24 -17.04
CA ASN A 381 -1.38 7.32 -16.42
C ASN A 381 -0.23 7.22 -17.45
N ARG A 382 -0.38 6.35 -18.44
CA ARG A 382 0.54 6.22 -19.58
C ARG A 382 0.57 7.49 -20.41
N ALA A 383 -0.58 8.03 -20.82
CA ALA A 383 -0.67 9.26 -21.63
C ALA A 383 0.01 10.44 -20.91
N VAL A 384 -0.22 10.58 -19.60
CA VAL A 384 0.43 11.61 -18.78
C VAL A 384 1.94 11.39 -18.69
N ALA A 385 2.39 10.14 -18.50
CA ALA A 385 3.82 9.83 -18.46
C ALA A 385 4.52 10.17 -19.78
N GLU A 386 3.92 9.83 -20.92
CA GLU A 386 4.41 10.17 -22.26
C GLU A 386 4.43 11.69 -22.47
N TYR A 387 3.36 12.40 -22.07
CA TYR A 387 3.30 13.86 -22.16
C TYR A 387 4.46 14.55 -21.43
N ILE A 388 4.73 14.14 -20.19
CA ILE A 388 5.83 14.68 -19.39
C ILE A 388 7.18 14.29 -19.98
N PHE A 389 7.34 13.03 -20.42
CA PHE A 389 8.58 12.54 -21.02
C PHE A 389 8.97 13.33 -22.27
N TYR A 390 8.04 13.54 -23.20
CA TYR A 390 8.30 14.30 -24.44
C TYR A 390 8.45 15.80 -24.19
N SER A 391 7.89 16.31 -23.09
CA SER A 391 8.13 17.70 -22.64
C SER A 391 9.51 17.92 -22.04
N LYS A 392 10.31 16.86 -21.82
CA LYS A 392 11.68 16.88 -21.32
C LYS A 392 11.85 17.58 -19.97
N VAL A 393 10.86 17.51 -19.10
CA VAL A 393 10.91 18.07 -17.75
C VAL A 393 11.17 16.96 -16.72
N PRO A 394 11.82 17.28 -15.58
CA PRO A 394 11.94 16.36 -14.46
C PRO A 394 10.56 15.99 -13.90
N SER A 395 10.39 14.73 -13.50
CA SER A 395 9.15 14.24 -12.89
C SER A 395 9.38 12.97 -12.08
N ILE A 396 8.31 12.50 -11.43
CA ILE A 396 8.27 11.21 -10.74
C ILE A 396 7.57 10.20 -11.65
N TYR A 397 8.23 9.07 -11.88
CA TYR A 397 7.69 7.92 -12.60
C TYR A 397 7.40 6.77 -11.64
N ARG A 398 6.45 5.91 -12.02
CA ARG A 398 6.22 4.64 -11.35
C ARG A 398 6.97 3.57 -12.13
N ILE A 399 8.11 3.15 -11.62
CA ILE A 399 8.98 2.18 -12.28
C ILE A 399 8.80 0.79 -11.67
N HIS A 400 8.88 -0.22 -12.51
CA HIS A 400 8.93 -1.61 -12.10
C HIS A 400 10.05 -2.29 -12.88
N GLU A 401 11.17 -2.51 -12.20
CA GLU A 401 12.32 -3.16 -12.83
C GLU A 401 12.05 -4.66 -13.04
N PRO A 402 12.63 -5.29 -14.07
CA PRO A 402 12.57 -6.74 -14.22
C PRO A 402 13.21 -7.44 -13.01
N PRO A 403 12.79 -8.69 -12.71
CA PRO A 403 13.39 -9.49 -11.67
C PRO A 403 14.89 -9.74 -11.98
N ASP A 404 15.69 -9.90 -10.94
CA ASP A 404 17.11 -10.21 -11.12
C ASP A 404 17.33 -11.68 -11.53
N ILE A 405 18.52 -11.96 -12.10
CA ILE A 405 18.86 -13.29 -12.64
C ILE A 405 18.80 -14.37 -11.55
N GLY A 406 19.15 -14.04 -10.29
CA GLY A 406 19.10 -14.97 -9.17
C GLY A 406 17.68 -15.42 -8.89
N SER A 407 16.75 -14.45 -8.73
CA SER A 407 15.32 -14.70 -8.51
C SER A 407 14.69 -15.51 -9.64
N ILE A 408 15.08 -15.25 -10.90
CA ILE A 408 14.58 -16.02 -12.05
C ILE A 408 15.07 -17.47 -12.04
N LYS A 409 16.34 -17.72 -11.67
CA LYS A 409 16.85 -19.08 -11.54
C LYS A 409 16.14 -19.86 -10.43
N GLU A 410 15.90 -19.22 -9.29
CA GLU A 410 15.15 -19.82 -8.19
C GLU A 410 13.70 -20.11 -8.60
N LEU A 411 13.03 -19.18 -9.30
CA LEU A 411 11.71 -19.38 -9.87
C LEU A 411 11.68 -20.58 -10.82
N ALA A 412 12.61 -20.64 -11.77
CA ALA A 412 12.68 -21.73 -12.75
C ALA A 412 12.90 -23.11 -12.09
N MET A 413 13.70 -23.18 -11.01
CA MET A 413 13.87 -24.42 -10.24
C MET A 413 12.58 -24.83 -9.54
N ALA A 414 11.89 -23.89 -8.91
CA ALA A 414 10.63 -24.17 -8.22
C ALA A 414 9.52 -24.61 -9.20
N LEU A 415 9.43 -23.96 -10.36
CA LEU A 415 8.47 -24.29 -11.41
C LEU A 415 8.64 -25.68 -12.01
N ARG A 416 9.91 -26.17 -12.13
CA ARG A 416 10.18 -27.54 -12.62
C ARG A 416 9.52 -28.60 -11.73
N ASN A 417 9.48 -28.38 -10.43
CA ASN A 417 8.80 -29.29 -9.49
C ASN A 417 7.29 -29.34 -9.70
N LEU A 418 6.71 -28.30 -10.32
CA LEU A 418 5.30 -28.20 -10.66
C LEU A 418 5.02 -28.60 -12.13
N GLY A 419 6.06 -29.03 -12.89
CA GLY A 419 5.93 -29.44 -14.29
C GLY A 419 5.96 -28.29 -15.31
N TYR A 420 6.37 -27.09 -14.91
CA TYR A 420 6.50 -25.93 -15.79
C TYR A 420 7.97 -25.63 -16.12
N SER A 421 8.21 -25.04 -17.28
CA SER A 421 9.53 -24.63 -17.71
C SER A 421 9.58 -23.12 -17.95
N LEU A 422 10.64 -22.48 -17.45
CA LEU A 422 10.95 -21.08 -17.73
C LEU A 422 12.36 -21.00 -18.31
N HIS A 423 12.48 -20.40 -19.49
CA HIS A 423 13.78 -20.18 -20.12
C HIS A 423 14.56 -19.12 -19.34
N THR A 424 15.82 -19.43 -18.98
CA THR A 424 16.66 -18.56 -18.14
C THR A 424 17.88 -18.00 -18.89
N ASP A 425 18.01 -18.32 -20.18
CA ASP A 425 19.17 -17.97 -21.00
C ASP A 425 18.95 -16.60 -21.66
N GLY A 426 19.09 -15.53 -20.88
CA GLY A 426 18.94 -14.16 -21.38
C GLY A 426 18.18 -13.22 -20.45
N LYS A 427 17.78 -12.07 -21.01
CA LYS A 427 16.88 -11.13 -20.31
C LYS A 427 15.46 -11.67 -20.36
N ILE A 428 14.86 -11.92 -19.20
CA ILE A 428 13.44 -12.27 -19.10
C ILE A 428 12.58 -11.10 -19.56
N ARG A 429 11.58 -11.38 -20.36
CA ARG A 429 10.56 -10.39 -20.78
C ARG A 429 9.29 -10.60 -19.98
N ALA A 430 8.50 -9.57 -19.85
CA ALA A 430 7.19 -9.66 -19.19
C ALA A 430 6.29 -10.70 -19.89
N ALA A 431 6.36 -10.79 -21.23
CA ALA A 431 5.64 -11.79 -22.02
C ALA A 431 5.97 -13.24 -21.64
N ASP A 432 7.21 -13.55 -21.27
CA ASP A 432 7.62 -14.89 -20.90
C ASP A 432 6.96 -15.31 -19.55
N ILE A 433 6.81 -14.36 -18.64
CA ILE A 433 6.08 -14.53 -17.37
C ILE A 433 4.57 -14.62 -17.62
N GLN A 434 4.02 -13.77 -18.49
CA GLN A 434 2.60 -13.78 -18.84
C GLN A 434 2.21 -15.13 -19.46
N GLN A 435 3.01 -15.68 -20.36
CA GLN A 435 2.79 -16.99 -20.98
C GLN A 435 2.72 -18.10 -19.92
N LEU A 436 3.65 -18.09 -18.96
CA LEU A 436 3.66 -19.05 -17.84
C LEU A 436 2.38 -18.97 -17.00
N ILE A 437 1.89 -17.77 -16.68
CA ILE A 437 0.64 -17.57 -15.93
C ILE A 437 -0.55 -18.11 -16.73
N LEU A 438 -0.60 -17.85 -18.04
CA LEU A 438 -1.65 -18.38 -18.92
C LEU A 438 -1.62 -19.90 -19.00
N GLU A 439 -0.45 -20.52 -19.04
CA GLU A 439 -0.30 -21.97 -19.03
C GLU A 439 -0.78 -22.63 -17.73
N ALA A 440 -0.66 -21.93 -16.60
CA ALA A 440 -1.13 -22.43 -15.31
C ALA A 440 -2.63 -22.17 -15.05
N LYS A 441 -3.24 -21.26 -15.81
CA LYS A 441 -4.62 -20.82 -15.58
C LYS A 441 -5.61 -21.96 -15.65
N GLY A 442 -6.50 -22.04 -14.65
CA GLY A 442 -7.52 -23.11 -14.51
C GLY A 442 -6.99 -24.46 -14.03
N LYS A 443 -5.67 -24.60 -13.82
CA LYS A 443 -5.06 -25.85 -13.31
C LYS A 443 -4.93 -25.81 -11.78
N PRO A 444 -4.80 -26.98 -11.13
CA PRO A 444 -4.63 -27.06 -9.68
C PRO A 444 -3.42 -26.28 -9.14
N GLU A 445 -2.39 -26.10 -9.95
CA GLU A 445 -1.12 -25.44 -9.61
C GLU A 445 -1.15 -23.92 -9.81
N GLU A 446 -2.23 -23.34 -10.34
CA GLU A 446 -2.36 -21.91 -10.67
C GLU A 446 -1.96 -21.00 -9.50
N VAL A 447 -2.50 -21.27 -8.30
CA VAL A 447 -2.21 -20.47 -7.11
C VAL A 447 -0.72 -20.55 -6.74
N ALA A 448 -0.12 -21.75 -6.82
CA ALA A 448 1.28 -21.94 -6.52
C ALA A 448 2.19 -21.22 -7.53
N VAL A 449 1.88 -21.33 -8.83
CA VAL A 449 2.62 -20.65 -9.90
C VAL A 449 2.53 -19.14 -9.73
N ASN A 450 1.33 -18.58 -9.55
CA ASN A 450 1.14 -17.15 -9.34
C ASN A 450 1.89 -16.63 -8.10
N THR A 451 1.86 -17.39 -7.01
CA THR A 451 2.61 -17.05 -5.77
C THR A 451 4.12 -17.04 -5.99
N LEU A 452 4.66 -18.05 -6.67
CA LEU A 452 6.09 -18.14 -6.98
C LEU A 452 6.54 -17.01 -7.90
N VAL A 453 5.76 -16.74 -8.93
CA VAL A 453 6.02 -15.62 -9.86
C VAL A 453 6.02 -14.31 -9.10
N LEU A 454 4.98 -14.02 -8.33
CA LEU A 454 4.89 -12.77 -7.57
C LEU A 454 6.08 -12.58 -6.62
N ARG A 455 6.50 -13.64 -5.92
CA ARG A 455 7.67 -13.60 -5.02
C ARG A 455 8.99 -13.32 -5.74
N SER A 456 9.10 -13.69 -7.01
CA SER A 456 10.30 -13.46 -7.81
C SER A 456 10.37 -12.04 -8.37
N MET A 457 9.24 -11.31 -8.44
CA MET A 457 9.16 -9.95 -8.95
C MET A 457 9.77 -8.93 -7.98
N LYS A 458 10.39 -7.90 -8.54
CA LYS A 458 10.69 -6.69 -7.77
C LYS A 458 9.40 -5.94 -7.45
N ARG A 459 9.45 -5.07 -6.45
CA ARG A 459 8.34 -4.15 -6.21
C ARG A 459 8.45 -2.94 -7.12
N ALA A 460 7.31 -2.44 -7.60
CA ALA A 460 7.25 -1.14 -8.22
C ALA A 460 7.57 -0.05 -7.18
N VAL A 461 8.28 1.00 -7.62
CA VAL A 461 8.67 2.13 -6.76
C VAL A 461 8.50 3.45 -7.52
N TYR A 462 8.47 4.55 -6.80
CA TYR A 462 8.57 5.88 -7.39
C TYR A 462 10.04 6.25 -7.60
N SER A 463 10.35 6.87 -8.73
CA SER A 463 11.72 7.27 -9.10
C SER A 463 11.69 8.43 -10.09
N THR A 464 12.76 9.21 -10.13
CA THR A 464 13.02 10.18 -11.21
C THR A 464 13.61 9.52 -12.46
N GLU A 465 14.08 8.27 -12.34
CA GLU A 465 14.62 7.49 -13.45
C GLU A 465 13.52 6.95 -14.38
N LYS A 466 13.81 6.91 -15.68
CA LYS A 466 12.87 6.53 -16.75
C LYS A 466 13.07 5.07 -17.15
N LYS A 467 12.84 4.12 -16.23
CA LYS A 467 13.14 2.69 -16.44
C LYS A 467 11.95 1.84 -16.93
N GLY A 468 10.79 2.46 -17.17
CA GLY A 468 9.59 1.75 -17.57
C GLY A 468 8.95 0.92 -16.45
N HIS A 469 7.89 0.19 -16.80
CA HIS A 469 7.12 -0.65 -15.88
C HIS A 469 6.99 -2.07 -16.42
N PHE A 470 7.86 -2.97 -15.94
CA PHE A 470 7.98 -4.36 -16.42
C PHE A 470 6.63 -5.10 -16.38
N GLY A 471 5.92 -5.07 -15.26
CA GLY A 471 4.65 -5.78 -15.12
C GLY A 471 3.54 -5.30 -16.06
N LEU A 472 3.55 -4.03 -16.48
CA LEU A 472 2.60 -3.46 -17.44
C LEU A 472 3.12 -3.50 -18.89
N ALA A 473 4.37 -3.90 -19.10
CA ALA A 473 5.07 -3.86 -20.39
C ALA A 473 4.98 -2.46 -21.04
N LEU A 474 5.27 -1.40 -20.24
CA LEU A 474 5.24 0.00 -20.66
C LEU A 474 6.61 0.66 -20.48
N ASP A 475 7.03 1.44 -21.48
CA ASP A 475 8.28 2.21 -21.44
C ASP A 475 8.18 3.44 -20.52
N HIS A 476 7.00 4.05 -20.45
CA HIS A 476 6.73 5.23 -19.63
C HIS A 476 5.46 5.01 -18.82
N TYR A 477 5.56 5.19 -17.51
CA TYR A 477 4.42 5.07 -16.62
C TYR A 477 4.59 5.97 -15.40
N THR A 478 3.53 6.65 -15.01
CA THR A 478 3.48 7.43 -13.78
C THR A 478 2.14 7.22 -13.09
N HIS A 479 2.01 7.65 -11.86
CA HIS A 479 0.73 7.75 -11.19
C HIS A 479 0.22 9.19 -11.27
N PHE A 480 -1.02 9.34 -11.71
CA PHE A 480 -1.70 10.62 -11.88
C PHE A 480 -3.15 10.57 -11.39
N THR A 481 -3.73 9.37 -11.32
CA THR A 481 -5.17 9.16 -11.22
C THR A 481 -5.73 9.15 -9.80
N SER A 482 -4.90 9.32 -8.75
CA SER A 482 -5.38 9.30 -7.37
C SER A 482 -4.71 10.34 -6.46
N PRO A 483 -4.82 11.65 -6.74
CA PRO A 483 -4.16 12.72 -5.98
C PRO A 483 -4.78 12.98 -4.59
N ILE A 484 -5.99 12.50 -4.29
CA ILE A 484 -6.61 12.60 -2.97
C ILE A 484 -5.87 11.72 -1.96
N ARG A 485 -5.39 10.55 -2.41
CA ARG A 485 -4.83 9.52 -1.55
C ARG A 485 -3.36 9.18 -1.80
N ARG A 486 -2.71 9.74 -2.83
CA ARG A 486 -1.28 9.51 -3.12
C ARG A 486 -0.56 10.82 -3.42
N TYR A 487 0.44 11.15 -2.62
CA TYR A 487 1.20 12.39 -2.78
C TYR A 487 1.98 12.49 -4.13
N PRO A 488 2.58 11.41 -4.68
CA PRO A 488 3.21 11.48 -6.00
C PRO A 488 2.27 11.92 -7.11
N ASP A 489 1.01 11.52 -7.07
CA ASP A 489 -0.01 11.94 -8.04
C ASP A 489 -0.24 13.46 -7.96
N LEU A 490 -0.31 14.01 -6.75
CA LEU A 490 -0.41 15.46 -6.55
C LEU A 490 0.81 16.20 -7.10
N VAL A 491 2.02 15.65 -6.93
CA VAL A 491 3.25 16.21 -7.52
C VAL A 491 3.16 16.19 -9.05
N VAL A 492 2.74 15.08 -9.64
CA VAL A 492 2.54 14.95 -11.10
C VAL A 492 1.48 15.94 -11.59
N HIS A 493 0.38 16.15 -10.87
CA HIS A 493 -0.63 17.18 -11.17
C HIS A 493 -0.05 18.59 -11.23
N ARG A 494 0.88 18.92 -10.35
CA ARG A 494 1.58 20.22 -10.32
C ARG A 494 2.49 20.42 -11.52
N ILE A 495 3.22 19.37 -11.89
CA ILE A 495 4.09 19.38 -13.08
C ILE A 495 3.24 19.52 -14.35
N VAL A 496 2.19 18.72 -14.50
CA VAL A 496 1.26 18.80 -15.63
C VAL A 496 0.61 20.18 -15.73
N ASN A 497 0.19 20.74 -14.59
CA ASN A 497 -0.38 22.10 -14.57
C ASN A 497 0.60 23.16 -15.05
N SER A 498 1.87 23.02 -14.71
CA SER A 498 2.93 23.94 -15.22
C SER A 498 3.09 23.82 -16.73
N LEU A 499 3.06 22.59 -17.25
CA LEU A 499 3.16 22.35 -18.70
C LEU A 499 1.94 22.91 -19.47
N ILE A 500 0.71 22.67 -18.97
CA ILE A 500 -0.52 23.22 -19.55
C ILE A 500 -0.43 24.76 -19.64
N ASN A 501 0.07 25.41 -18.59
CA ASN A 501 0.20 26.87 -18.51
C ASN A 501 1.52 27.41 -19.09
N LYS A 502 2.35 26.57 -19.75
CA LYS A 502 3.64 26.93 -20.33
C LYS A 502 4.59 27.60 -19.31
N ARG A 503 4.59 27.10 -18.08
CA ARG A 503 5.45 27.55 -16.97
C ARG A 503 6.51 26.50 -16.66
N HIS A 504 7.58 26.91 -15.96
CA HIS A 504 8.54 25.96 -15.43
C HIS A 504 7.94 25.10 -14.32
N PRO A 505 8.23 23.78 -14.27
CA PRO A 505 7.84 22.93 -13.16
C PRO A 505 8.36 23.46 -11.83
N PRO A 506 7.59 23.30 -10.73
CA PRO A 506 7.91 23.88 -9.43
C PRO A 506 8.96 23.10 -8.62
N TYR A 507 9.50 22.02 -9.17
CA TYR A 507 10.43 21.13 -8.49
C TYR A 507 11.74 20.99 -9.26
N ASP A 508 12.86 20.96 -8.53
CA ASP A 508 14.15 20.51 -9.05
C ASP A 508 14.28 18.98 -8.94
N GLU A 509 15.29 18.42 -9.57
CA GLU A 509 15.51 16.98 -9.63
C GLU A 509 15.82 16.38 -8.24
N GLU A 510 16.55 17.10 -7.38
CA GLU A 510 16.90 16.66 -6.02
C GLU A 510 15.64 16.54 -5.13
N SER A 511 14.74 17.52 -5.21
CA SER A 511 13.46 17.50 -4.50
C SER A 511 12.57 16.34 -4.96
N LEU A 512 12.50 16.12 -6.28
CA LEU A 512 11.72 15.00 -6.83
C LEU A 512 12.27 13.64 -6.43
N GLU A 513 13.61 13.48 -6.43
CA GLU A 513 14.25 12.23 -5.98
C GLU A 513 13.91 11.95 -4.51
N TRP A 514 14.01 12.97 -3.64
CA TRP A 514 13.66 12.84 -2.24
C TRP A 514 12.17 12.46 -2.06
N ILE A 515 11.25 13.14 -2.78
CA ILE A 515 9.82 12.85 -2.72
C ILE A 515 9.54 11.41 -3.20
N ALA A 516 10.18 10.96 -4.26
CA ALA A 516 10.00 9.61 -4.81
C ALA A 516 10.42 8.52 -3.80
N VAL A 517 11.60 8.68 -3.17
CA VAL A 517 12.08 7.75 -2.14
C VAL A 517 11.19 7.77 -0.90
N HIS A 518 10.78 8.97 -0.45
CA HIS A 518 9.88 9.15 0.68
C HIS A 518 8.53 8.48 0.41
N SER A 519 7.91 8.75 -0.74
CA SER A 519 6.62 8.18 -1.13
C SER A 519 6.66 6.67 -1.23
N SER A 520 7.72 6.09 -1.83
CA SER A 520 7.91 4.63 -1.86
C SER A 520 8.07 4.02 -0.46
N THR A 521 8.64 4.76 0.47
CA THR A 521 8.79 4.33 1.86
C THR A 521 7.46 4.38 2.59
N ARG A 522 6.67 5.45 2.39
CA ARG A 522 5.35 5.61 2.98
C ARG A 522 4.34 4.60 2.44
N GLU A 523 4.39 4.29 1.15
CA GLU A 523 3.59 3.23 0.53
C GLU A 523 3.86 1.87 1.18
N ARG A 524 5.15 1.47 1.31
CA ARG A 524 5.51 0.22 1.99
C ARG A 524 5.06 0.17 3.44
N PHE A 525 5.12 1.30 4.13
CA PHE A 525 4.62 1.43 5.49
C PHE A 525 3.10 1.23 5.54
N ALA A 526 2.34 1.87 4.64
CA ALA A 526 0.90 1.69 4.54
C ALA A 526 0.53 0.22 4.28
N ASP A 527 1.14 -0.42 3.27
CA ASP A 527 0.98 -1.86 2.97
C ASP A 527 1.22 -2.76 4.19
N GLU A 528 2.25 -2.43 5.00
CA GLU A 528 2.58 -3.22 6.19
C GLU A 528 1.50 -3.07 7.26
N VAL A 529 1.03 -1.84 7.51
CA VAL A 529 -0.02 -1.55 8.49
C VAL A 529 -1.33 -2.21 8.10
N GLU A 530 -1.75 -2.07 6.83
CA GLU A 530 -2.97 -2.67 6.30
C GLU A 530 -2.94 -4.19 6.42
N ARG A 531 -1.82 -4.83 6.05
CA ARG A 531 -1.61 -6.27 6.18
C ARG A 531 -1.68 -6.74 7.63
N GLU A 532 -1.06 -6.01 8.58
CA GLU A 532 -1.09 -6.36 9.99
C GLU A 532 -2.48 -6.16 10.61
N ALA A 533 -3.23 -5.13 10.18
CA ALA A 533 -4.61 -4.93 10.58
C ALA A 533 -5.53 -6.06 10.09
N LEU A 534 -5.42 -6.45 8.82
CA LEU A 534 -6.13 -7.58 8.25
C LEU A 534 -5.78 -8.89 8.97
N LYS A 535 -4.50 -9.10 9.26
CA LYS A 535 -4.03 -10.29 9.98
C LYS A 535 -4.62 -10.37 11.39
N LEU A 536 -4.72 -9.23 12.08
CA LEU A 536 -5.32 -9.14 13.40
C LEU A 536 -6.80 -9.59 13.37
N GLU A 537 -7.59 -9.11 12.42
CA GLU A 537 -8.98 -9.48 12.22
C GLU A 537 -9.13 -10.99 11.94
N ARG A 538 -8.32 -11.50 11.02
CA ARG A 538 -8.34 -12.93 10.66
C ARG A 538 -7.99 -13.83 11.83
N VAL A 539 -6.95 -13.50 12.59
CA VAL A 539 -6.57 -14.27 13.78
C VAL A 539 -7.67 -14.22 14.84
N TYR A 540 -8.34 -13.07 14.98
CA TYR A 540 -9.46 -12.96 15.93
C TYR A 540 -10.65 -13.82 15.50
N MET A 541 -11.03 -13.80 14.22
CA MET A 541 -12.07 -14.67 13.66
C MET A 541 -11.75 -16.16 13.87
N MET A 542 -10.49 -16.56 13.65
CA MET A 542 -10.06 -17.95 13.81
C MET A 542 -10.18 -18.52 15.22
N LYS A 543 -10.48 -17.71 16.24
CA LYS A 543 -10.79 -18.21 17.59
C LYS A 543 -12.06 -19.08 17.61
N SER A 544 -13.04 -18.78 16.76
CA SER A 544 -14.28 -19.57 16.65
C SER A 544 -14.06 -20.92 15.96
N HIS A 545 -12.98 -21.05 15.18
CA HIS A 545 -12.64 -22.24 14.39
C HIS A 545 -11.58 -23.16 15.04
N ILE A 546 -11.29 -22.97 16.34
CA ILE A 546 -10.35 -23.83 17.07
C ILE A 546 -10.89 -25.26 17.09
N ARG A 547 -10.06 -26.24 16.70
CA ARG A 547 -10.31 -27.69 16.52
C ARG A 547 -10.98 -28.05 15.20
N GLU A 548 -11.33 -27.11 14.34
CA GLU A 548 -11.84 -27.39 13.00
C GLU A 548 -10.69 -27.78 12.05
N GLU A 549 -11.04 -28.54 11.03
CA GLU A 549 -10.12 -29.07 10.02
C GLU A 549 -10.35 -28.38 8.71
N PHE A 550 -9.26 -28.02 8.03
CA PHE A 550 -9.26 -27.32 6.74
C PHE A 550 -8.30 -27.97 5.75
N GLU A 551 -8.66 -27.94 4.49
CA GLU A 551 -7.70 -28.12 3.40
C GLU A 551 -6.91 -26.84 3.19
N GLY A 552 -5.63 -26.99 2.84
CA GLY A 552 -4.77 -25.85 2.55
C GLY A 552 -3.61 -26.21 1.63
N PHE A 553 -2.86 -25.17 1.28
CA PHE A 553 -1.65 -25.28 0.47
C PHE A 553 -0.43 -24.79 1.25
N VAL A 554 0.68 -25.49 1.12
CA VAL A 554 1.95 -25.05 1.68
C VAL A 554 2.42 -23.81 0.95
N THR A 555 2.50 -22.67 1.66
CA THR A 555 2.95 -21.38 1.13
C THR A 555 4.41 -21.08 1.47
N GLY A 556 4.98 -21.76 2.45
CA GLY A 556 6.37 -21.58 2.84
C GLY A 556 6.91 -22.76 3.63
N VAL A 557 8.19 -23.08 3.42
CA VAL A 557 8.89 -24.17 4.12
C VAL A 557 10.10 -23.59 4.86
N LEU A 558 10.15 -23.84 6.19
CA LEU A 558 11.23 -23.41 7.06
C LEU A 558 11.84 -24.61 7.79
N PRO A 559 13.07 -24.52 8.29
CA PRO A 559 13.70 -25.64 9.03
C PRO A 559 12.90 -26.11 10.26
N TYR A 560 12.06 -25.24 10.83
CA TYR A 560 11.30 -25.47 12.05
C TYR A 560 9.78 -25.60 11.83
N GLY A 561 9.29 -25.59 10.57
CA GLY A 561 7.88 -25.75 10.27
C GLY A 561 7.49 -25.32 8.86
N ILE A 562 6.18 -25.38 8.57
CA ILE A 562 5.63 -24.93 7.29
C ILE A 562 4.54 -23.90 7.51
N PHE A 563 4.39 -22.98 6.57
CA PHE A 563 3.23 -22.11 6.47
C PHE A 563 2.20 -22.76 5.54
N VAL A 564 0.94 -22.70 5.93
CA VAL A 564 -0.18 -23.27 5.19
C VAL A 564 -1.27 -22.22 5.07
N GLU A 565 -1.68 -21.91 3.84
CA GLU A 565 -2.85 -21.08 3.57
C GLU A 565 -4.09 -21.97 3.49
N LEU A 566 -5.10 -21.64 4.29
CA LEU A 566 -6.37 -22.37 4.34
C LEU A 566 -7.23 -21.98 3.13
N ARG A 567 -7.68 -22.98 2.36
CA ARG A 567 -8.31 -22.77 1.06
C ARG A 567 -9.64 -22.02 1.14
N GLU A 568 -10.46 -22.30 2.14
CA GLU A 568 -11.84 -21.81 2.22
C GLU A 568 -11.92 -20.38 2.78
N ILE A 569 -11.00 -20.02 3.66
CA ILE A 569 -11.05 -18.78 4.45
C ILE A 569 -9.83 -17.87 4.25
N PHE A 570 -8.96 -18.17 3.29
CA PHE A 570 -7.78 -17.34 2.90
C PHE A 570 -6.94 -16.84 4.08
N VAL A 571 -6.71 -17.71 5.04
CA VAL A 571 -5.95 -17.42 6.26
C VAL A 571 -4.71 -18.28 6.30
N GLU A 572 -3.55 -17.67 6.53
CA GLU A 572 -2.28 -18.39 6.68
C GLU A 572 -2.02 -18.73 8.15
N GLY A 573 -1.69 -19.98 8.41
CA GLY A 573 -1.27 -20.47 9.71
C GLY A 573 0.08 -21.17 9.64
N PHE A 574 0.70 -21.38 10.79
CA PHE A 574 2.00 -22.04 10.93
C PHE A 574 1.83 -23.44 11.55
N VAL A 575 2.38 -24.46 10.91
CA VAL A 575 2.51 -25.82 11.44
C VAL A 575 3.92 -25.98 11.97
N PRO A 576 4.15 -25.97 13.29
CA PRO A 576 5.46 -26.27 13.88
C PRO A 576 5.89 -27.72 13.59
N LYS A 577 7.19 -27.96 13.47
CA LYS A 577 7.74 -29.31 13.20
C LYS A 577 7.30 -30.36 14.23
N GLU A 578 7.05 -29.93 15.46
CA GLU A 578 6.58 -30.82 16.53
C GLU A 578 5.12 -31.28 16.31
N LYS A 579 4.34 -30.52 15.54
CA LYS A 579 2.95 -30.80 15.18
C LYS A 579 2.78 -31.54 13.85
N MET A 580 3.88 -32.05 13.29
CA MET A 580 3.91 -32.90 12.10
C MET A 580 4.07 -34.36 12.53
N LYS A 581 3.11 -35.21 12.20
CA LYS A 581 3.16 -36.66 12.53
C LYS A 581 4.39 -37.35 11.94
N ASN A 582 4.87 -36.90 10.78
CA ASN A 582 6.01 -37.44 10.06
C ASN A 582 7.14 -36.37 9.96
N ARG A 583 8.04 -36.34 10.96
CA ARG A 583 9.13 -35.35 11.07
C ARG A 583 10.15 -35.34 9.93
N GLY A 584 10.17 -36.42 9.11
CA GLY A 584 11.09 -36.59 7.97
C GLY A 584 10.47 -36.26 6.61
N LYS A 585 9.17 -35.98 6.53
CA LYS A 585 8.51 -35.64 5.27
C LYS A 585 9.00 -34.28 4.77
N ARG A 586 9.44 -34.24 3.52
CA ARG A 586 9.71 -32.97 2.83
C ARG A 586 8.41 -32.42 2.27
N PHE A 587 8.26 -31.13 2.34
CA PHE A 587 7.12 -30.41 1.80
C PHE A 587 7.59 -29.47 0.70
N ASP A 588 6.80 -29.38 -0.35
CA ASP A 588 7.03 -28.43 -1.43
C ASP A 588 5.98 -27.33 -1.39
N ILE A 589 6.34 -26.11 -1.83
CA ILE A 589 5.41 -25.00 -1.97
C ILE A 589 4.33 -25.38 -2.98
N GLY A 590 3.05 -25.12 -2.66
CA GLY A 590 1.90 -25.53 -3.45
C GLY A 590 1.35 -26.92 -3.12
N GLN A 591 2.04 -27.71 -2.29
CA GLN A 591 1.56 -29.03 -1.87
C GLN A 591 0.26 -28.90 -1.06
N ARG A 592 -0.75 -29.72 -1.39
CA ARG A 592 -1.99 -29.82 -0.63
C ARG A 592 -1.75 -30.58 0.67
N VAL A 593 -2.34 -30.06 1.73
CA VAL A 593 -2.26 -30.63 3.08
C VAL A 593 -3.60 -30.44 3.79
N LYS A 594 -3.91 -31.35 4.72
CA LYS A 594 -5.03 -31.21 5.64
C LYS A 594 -4.51 -30.84 7.03
N VAL A 595 -5.06 -29.78 7.61
CA VAL A 595 -4.61 -29.23 8.89
C VAL A 595 -5.76 -28.96 9.84
N ARG A 596 -5.45 -28.94 11.15
CA ARG A 596 -6.40 -28.56 12.21
C ARG A 596 -5.91 -27.31 12.91
N VAL A 597 -6.83 -26.40 13.22
CA VAL A 597 -6.53 -25.20 14.01
C VAL A 597 -6.36 -25.55 15.47
N ILE A 598 -5.18 -25.29 16.02
CA ILE A 598 -4.86 -25.59 17.43
C ILE A 598 -4.97 -24.35 18.29
N GLU A 599 -4.50 -23.20 17.79
CA GLU A 599 -4.43 -21.95 18.53
C GLU A 599 -4.58 -20.74 17.61
N ALA A 600 -5.33 -19.73 18.06
CA ALA A 600 -5.42 -18.42 17.45
C ALA A 600 -4.97 -17.37 18.48
N ASP A 601 -3.67 -17.03 18.44
CA ASP A 601 -3.05 -16.07 19.37
C ASP A 601 -3.13 -14.65 18.80
N VAL A 602 -4.12 -13.90 19.27
CA VAL A 602 -4.39 -12.51 18.82
C VAL A 602 -3.28 -11.56 19.28
N GLU A 603 -2.69 -11.77 20.47
CA GLU A 603 -1.60 -10.95 20.99
C GLU A 603 -0.36 -11.03 20.10
N ARG A 604 -0.08 -12.23 19.56
CA ARG A 604 1.06 -12.48 18.68
C ARG A 604 0.70 -12.47 17.20
N ARG A 605 -0.59 -12.28 16.90
CA ARG A 605 -1.13 -12.31 15.53
C ARG A 605 -0.72 -13.58 14.80
N ARG A 606 -0.89 -14.76 15.44
CA ARG A 606 -0.48 -16.06 14.90
C ARG A 606 -1.56 -17.10 15.02
N ILE A 607 -1.64 -17.95 14.01
CA ILE A 607 -2.47 -19.15 14.00
C ILE A 607 -1.53 -20.34 13.99
N ILE A 608 -1.70 -21.24 14.95
CA ILE A 608 -0.94 -22.48 15.02
C ILE A 608 -1.84 -23.61 14.52
N LEU A 609 -1.31 -24.35 13.59
CA LEU A 609 -1.95 -25.49 12.96
C LEU A 609 -1.23 -26.80 13.33
N GLU A 610 -1.94 -27.89 13.23
CA GLU A 610 -1.43 -29.26 13.30
C GLU A 610 -1.69 -29.96 11.96
N LEU A 611 -0.68 -30.64 11.45
CA LEU A 611 -0.82 -31.45 10.23
C LEU A 611 -1.58 -32.74 10.57
N ILE A 612 -2.64 -33.02 9.80
CA ILE A 612 -3.43 -34.24 9.93
C ILE A 612 -2.95 -35.26 8.90
N GLU A 613 -2.81 -34.86 7.64
CA GLU A 613 -2.37 -35.67 6.50
C GLU A 613 -1.45 -34.87 5.54
#